data_a8987a1ddfb8b1c5beebb76a3d5b5128
#
_entry.id   a8987a1ddfb8b1c5beebb76a3d5b5128
#
_cell.length_a   1.000
_cell.length_b   1.000
_cell.length_c   1.000
_cell.angle_alpha   90.00
_cell.angle_beta   90.00
_cell.angle_gamma   90.00
#
_symmetry.space_group_name_H-M   'P 1'
#
loop_
_entity.id
_entity.type
_entity.pdbx_description
1 polymer ?
#
loop_
_entity_poly.entity_id
_entity_poly.type
_entity_poly.pdbx_seq_one_letter_code
_entity_poly.pdbx_strand_id
1 'polypeptide(L)'
;MIGRRATVAALGLWAAAGTGCGVLQGDQLTDAQQVIADLKTGPSDLRIVGRIEQADRHYRTGEPIALSFEVNKPAYVAVLRVLPNGATTRLFPNKIQSSAQIAANATVPVPQTGAPLTITAAKPGVVLFEFIAAASGESWLFTRKPTGGADFVELGATTRAVAKDLALSLKLGHGAEASTANVTVRIEDR
;
A
#
# COMPACT_ATOMS: atom_id res chain seq x y z
N MET A 1 17.48 74.60 -30.16
CA MET A 1 16.69 74.83 -28.92
C MET A 1 15.91 73.52 -28.64
N ILE A 2 16.33 72.82 -27.63
CA ILE A 2 16.01 71.43 -27.40
C ILE A 2 15.03 71.35 -26.21
N GLY A 3 13.81 70.88 -26.46
CA GLY A 3 12.79 70.68 -25.42
C GLY A 3 12.82 69.22 -24.94
N ARG A 4 13.22 68.99 -23.70
CA ARG A 4 13.14 67.71 -23.02
C ARG A 4 11.74 67.51 -22.47
N ARG A 5 11.07 66.48 -22.89
CA ARG A 5 9.84 65.98 -22.25
C ARG A 5 10.20 64.82 -21.34
N ALA A 6 9.92 64.96 -20.06
CA ALA A 6 10.06 63.95 -19.05
C ALA A 6 8.85 63.01 -19.09
N THR A 7 9.07 61.71 -19.25
CA THR A 7 8.04 60.69 -19.17
C THR A 7 8.05 60.12 -17.77
N VAL A 8 6.96 60.28 -17.05
CA VAL A 8 6.72 59.72 -15.73
C VAL A 8 6.27 58.27 -15.94
N ALA A 9 7.06 57.30 -15.48
CA ALA A 9 6.70 55.91 -15.45
C ALA A 9 5.90 55.61 -14.16
N ALA A 10 4.62 55.25 -14.32
CA ALA A 10 3.78 54.77 -13.24
C ALA A 10 4.11 53.29 -12.95
N LEU A 11 4.67 53.04 -11.77
CA LEU A 11 4.80 51.68 -11.23
C LEU A 11 3.44 51.18 -10.78
N GLY A 12 2.86 50.26 -11.55
CA GLY A 12 1.70 49.49 -11.12
C GLY A 12 2.13 48.38 -10.18
N LEU A 13 1.77 48.46 -8.91
CA LEU A 13 1.85 47.37 -7.93
C LEU A 13 0.81 46.32 -8.32
N TRP A 14 1.25 45.19 -8.84
CA TRP A 14 0.44 43.99 -8.97
C TRP A 14 0.52 43.22 -7.65
N ALA A 15 -0.55 43.32 -6.85
CA ALA A 15 -0.77 42.42 -5.73
C ALA A 15 -1.11 41.04 -6.29
N ALA A 16 -0.16 40.13 -6.28
CA ALA A 16 -0.40 38.71 -6.52
C ALA A 16 -1.19 38.16 -5.33
N ALA A 17 -2.51 38.05 -5.51
CA ALA A 17 -3.34 37.23 -4.64
C ALA A 17 -2.91 35.77 -4.84
N GLY A 18 -2.04 35.29 -3.97
CA GLY A 18 -1.69 33.90 -3.86
C GLY A 18 -2.93 33.14 -3.39
N THR A 19 -3.68 32.58 -4.33
CA THR A 19 -4.65 31.52 -4.05
C THR A 19 -3.85 30.31 -3.59
N GLY A 20 -3.64 30.20 -2.27
CA GLY A 20 -3.15 28.99 -1.64
C GLY A 20 -4.15 27.89 -1.95
N CYS A 21 -3.87 27.06 -2.96
CA CYS A 21 -4.43 25.72 -3.02
C CYS A 21 -3.98 25.01 -1.75
N GLY A 22 -4.86 24.98 -0.75
CA GLY A 22 -4.73 24.10 0.39
C GLY A 22 -4.75 22.68 -0.16
N VAL A 23 -3.59 22.11 -0.36
CA VAL A 23 -3.44 20.66 -0.56
C VAL A 23 -3.99 20.06 0.72
N LEU A 24 -5.14 19.39 0.62
CA LEU A 24 -5.71 18.65 1.73
C LEU A 24 -4.68 17.57 2.12
N GLN A 25 -3.95 17.80 3.18
CA GLN A 25 -2.88 16.97 3.73
C GLN A 25 -3.34 15.53 4.09
N GLY A 26 -4.63 15.24 3.88
CA GLY A 26 -5.25 13.97 4.22
C GLY A 26 -5.11 12.84 3.20
N ASP A 27 -4.59 13.09 1.99
CA ASP A 27 -4.55 12.09 0.90
C ASP A 27 -3.18 11.45 0.70
N GLN A 28 -2.18 11.85 1.48
CA GLN A 28 -0.81 11.35 1.32
C GLN A 28 -0.52 10.21 2.29
N LEU A 29 0.30 9.27 1.83
CA LEU A 29 0.90 8.25 2.69
C LEU A 29 1.76 8.93 3.75
N THR A 30 1.72 8.40 4.97
CA THR A 30 2.66 8.80 6.02
C THR A 30 4.07 8.29 5.70
N ASP A 31 5.10 8.90 6.29
CA ASP A 31 6.49 8.43 6.15
C ASP A 31 6.63 6.93 6.47
N ALA A 32 5.87 6.46 7.44
CA ALA A 32 5.84 5.06 7.82
C ALA A 32 5.30 4.16 6.69
N GLN A 33 4.24 4.57 6.02
CA GLN A 33 3.65 3.84 4.89
C GLN A 33 4.55 3.93 3.64
N GLN A 34 5.14 5.10 3.41
CA GLN A 34 6.02 5.33 2.26
C GLN A 34 7.20 4.35 2.24
N VAL A 35 7.77 4.02 3.39
CA VAL A 35 8.88 3.05 3.51
C VAL A 35 8.50 1.66 2.97
N ILE A 36 7.23 1.24 3.13
CA ILE A 36 6.73 -0.02 2.56
C ILE A 36 6.38 0.16 1.08
N ALA A 37 5.70 1.24 0.72
CA ALA A 37 5.31 1.52 -0.67
C ALA A 37 6.53 1.65 -1.61
N ASP A 38 7.66 2.10 -1.09
CA ASP A 38 8.92 2.26 -1.82
C ASP A 38 9.79 0.99 -1.86
N LEU A 39 9.27 -0.16 -1.42
CA LEU A 39 10.00 -1.42 -1.53
C LEU A 39 10.33 -1.71 -2.99
N LYS A 40 11.63 -1.68 -3.29
CA LYS A 40 12.14 -1.95 -4.64
C LYS A 40 12.47 -3.42 -4.77
N THR A 41 11.88 -4.04 -5.78
CA THR A 41 12.28 -5.34 -6.29
C THR A 41 13.25 -5.16 -7.45
N GLY A 42 14.13 -6.13 -7.69
CA GLY A 42 14.99 -6.13 -8.87
C GLY A 42 14.18 -6.28 -10.18
N PRO A 43 14.82 -6.14 -11.34
CA PRO A 43 14.20 -6.44 -12.62
C PRO A 43 13.64 -7.88 -12.61
N SER A 44 12.37 -8.02 -12.98
CA SER A 44 11.66 -9.30 -12.95
C SER A 44 10.54 -9.31 -14.00
N ASP A 45 10.30 -10.48 -14.59
CA ASP A 45 9.13 -10.74 -15.41
C ASP A 45 7.91 -11.16 -14.58
N LEU A 46 8.11 -11.47 -13.29
CA LEU A 46 7.01 -11.69 -12.35
C LEU A 46 6.26 -10.37 -12.14
N ARG A 47 4.94 -10.42 -12.24
CA ARG A 47 4.07 -9.27 -12.02
C ARG A 47 2.91 -9.65 -11.11
N ILE A 48 2.60 -8.77 -10.18
CA ILE A 48 1.41 -8.86 -9.36
C ILE A 48 0.53 -7.63 -9.60
N VAL A 49 -0.77 -7.85 -9.64
CA VAL A 49 -1.78 -6.79 -9.72
C VAL A 49 -2.70 -6.93 -8.52
N GLY A 50 -2.75 -5.90 -7.69
CA GLY A 50 -3.67 -5.81 -6.55
C GLY A 50 -4.89 -4.95 -6.92
N ARG A 51 -6.08 -5.34 -6.45
CA ARG A 51 -7.33 -4.61 -6.66
C ARG A 51 -8.11 -4.51 -5.36
N ILE A 52 -8.94 -3.47 -5.30
CA ILE A 52 -9.96 -3.25 -4.28
C ILE A 52 -11.30 -3.24 -5.00
N GLU A 53 -12.30 -3.91 -4.44
CA GLU A 53 -13.60 -4.04 -5.12
C GLU A 53 -14.33 -2.70 -5.23
N GLN A 54 -14.23 -1.84 -4.23
CA GLN A 54 -14.85 -0.52 -4.25
C GLN A 54 -14.02 0.46 -5.12
N ALA A 55 -14.60 0.90 -6.22
CA ALA A 55 -13.90 1.67 -7.26
C ALA A 55 -13.45 3.06 -6.77
N ASP A 56 -14.22 3.72 -5.92
CA ASP A 56 -13.90 5.05 -5.36
C ASP A 56 -12.88 4.99 -4.21
N ARG A 57 -12.63 3.79 -3.66
CA ARG A 57 -11.68 3.54 -2.58
C ARG A 57 -11.93 4.34 -1.29
N HIS A 58 -13.17 4.76 -1.09
CA HIS A 58 -13.64 5.42 0.11
C HIS A 58 -14.47 4.46 0.95
N TYR A 59 -14.14 4.36 2.23
CA TYR A 59 -14.81 3.48 3.18
C TYR A 59 -15.16 4.27 4.44
N ARG A 60 -16.22 3.86 5.12
CA ARG A 60 -16.53 4.34 6.47
C ARG A 60 -15.99 3.36 7.51
N THR A 61 -15.64 3.87 8.68
CA THR A 61 -15.20 3.04 9.79
C THR A 61 -16.22 1.91 10.06
N GLY A 62 -15.72 0.68 10.09
CA GLY A 62 -16.51 -0.54 10.26
C GLY A 62 -16.96 -1.21 8.97
N GLU A 63 -16.82 -0.58 7.81
CA GLU A 63 -17.18 -1.20 6.53
C GLU A 63 -16.21 -2.33 6.15
N PRO A 64 -16.70 -3.40 5.52
CA PRO A 64 -15.85 -4.48 5.03
C PRO A 64 -15.05 -4.01 3.80
N ILE A 65 -13.79 -4.40 3.76
CA ILE A 65 -12.89 -4.17 2.63
C ILE A 65 -12.63 -5.52 1.96
N ALA A 66 -12.94 -5.61 0.68
CA ALA A 66 -12.63 -6.77 -0.14
C ALA A 66 -11.51 -6.42 -1.12
N LEU A 67 -10.50 -7.28 -1.14
CA LEU A 67 -9.33 -7.17 -1.99
C LEU A 67 -9.28 -8.35 -2.94
N SER A 68 -8.58 -8.20 -4.04
CA SER A 68 -8.19 -9.33 -4.87
C SER A 68 -6.81 -9.08 -5.48
N PHE A 69 -6.15 -10.15 -5.88
CA PHE A 69 -4.90 -10.05 -6.61
C PHE A 69 -4.77 -11.15 -7.67
N GLU A 70 -3.85 -10.93 -8.59
CA GLU A 70 -3.51 -11.84 -9.66
C GLU A 70 -2.00 -11.77 -9.92
N VAL A 71 -1.38 -12.91 -10.25
CA VAL A 71 0.02 -13.00 -10.67
C VAL A 71 0.12 -13.61 -12.06
N ASN A 72 1.05 -13.14 -12.89
CA ASN A 72 1.24 -13.64 -14.26
C ASN A 72 2.03 -14.95 -14.36
N LYS A 73 2.73 -15.34 -13.29
CA LYS A 73 3.49 -16.59 -13.16
C LYS A 73 3.18 -17.22 -11.81
N PRO A 74 3.37 -18.55 -11.63
CA PRO A 74 3.25 -19.16 -10.31
C PRO A 74 4.20 -18.48 -9.33
N ALA A 75 3.68 -18.06 -8.16
CA ALA A 75 4.44 -17.31 -7.18
C ALA A 75 3.93 -17.54 -5.76
N TYR A 76 4.74 -17.15 -4.78
CA TYR A 76 4.32 -17.00 -3.40
C TYR A 76 3.90 -15.56 -3.17
N VAL A 77 2.72 -15.38 -2.59
CA VAL A 77 2.12 -14.05 -2.43
C VAL A 77 1.88 -13.73 -0.96
N ALA A 78 2.09 -12.48 -0.60
CA ALA A 78 1.64 -11.90 0.66
C ALA A 78 0.93 -10.57 0.40
N VAL A 79 -0.12 -10.30 1.19
CA VAL A 79 -0.83 -9.03 1.20
C VAL A 79 -0.69 -8.41 2.58
N LEU A 80 -0.21 -7.19 2.64
CA LEU A 80 -0.02 -6.42 3.86
C LEU A 80 -1.00 -5.26 3.92
N ARG A 81 -1.49 -4.97 5.12
CA ARG A 81 -2.16 -3.71 5.46
C ARG A 81 -1.23 -2.88 6.33
N VAL A 82 -1.02 -1.63 5.95
CA VAL A 82 -0.21 -0.66 6.71
C VAL A 82 -1.08 0.50 7.10
N LEU A 83 -1.30 0.67 8.40
CA LEU A 83 -2.08 1.76 8.96
C LEU A 83 -1.27 3.07 8.98
N PRO A 84 -1.92 4.25 9.11
CA PRO A 84 -1.22 5.55 9.17
C PRO A 84 -0.16 5.64 10.26
N ASN A 85 -0.36 4.95 11.38
CA ASN A 85 0.60 4.90 12.49
C ASN A 85 1.75 3.89 12.27
N GLY A 86 1.80 3.23 11.11
CA GLY A 86 2.82 2.26 10.75
C GLY A 86 2.56 0.83 11.22
N ALA A 87 1.49 0.57 11.97
CA ALA A 87 1.12 -0.80 12.35
C ALA A 87 0.85 -1.63 11.08
N THR A 88 1.55 -2.76 10.96
CA THR A 88 1.52 -3.60 9.77
C THR A 88 0.97 -4.98 10.10
N THR A 89 -0.03 -5.39 9.34
CA THR A 89 -0.70 -6.69 9.45
C THR A 89 -0.61 -7.42 8.13
N ARG A 90 -0.21 -8.70 8.14
CA ARG A 90 -0.32 -9.56 6.96
C ARG A 90 -1.74 -10.14 6.89
N LEU A 91 -2.44 -9.82 5.81
CA LEU A 91 -3.80 -10.26 5.54
C LEU A 91 -3.85 -11.58 4.75
N PHE A 92 -2.83 -11.83 3.95
CA PHE A 92 -2.66 -13.08 3.18
C PHE A 92 -1.18 -13.49 3.16
N PRO A 93 -0.85 -14.77 3.32
CA PRO A 93 -1.74 -15.83 3.76
C PRO A 93 -2.27 -15.58 5.18
N ASN A 94 -3.43 -16.17 5.49
CA ASN A 94 -4.12 -16.02 6.76
C ASN A 94 -4.55 -17.39 7.32
N LYS A 95 -5.34 -17.40 8.37
CA LYS A 95 -5.79 -18.64 9.01
C LYS A 95 -6.60 -19.56 8.10
N ILE A 96 -7.44 -18.98 7.23
CA ILE A 96 -8.33 -19.71 6.31
C ILE A 96 -7.62 -20.03 5.00
N GLN A 97 -6.96 -19.03 4.42
CA GLN A 97 -6.16 -19.13 3.19
C GLN A 97 -4.70 -19.28 3.57
N SER A 98 -4.30 -20.47 4.01
CA SER A 98 -2.97 -20.70 4.59
C SER A 98 -1.85 -20.93 3.57
N SER A 99 -2.18 -21.26 2.31
CA SER A 99 -1.20 -21.40 1.25
C SER A 99 -0.84 -20.04 0.66
N ALA A 100 0.45 -19.72 0.67
CA ALA A 100 0.98 -18.56 -0.03
C ALA A 100 1.21 -18.83 -1.53
N GLN A 101 1.29 -20.08 -1.96
CA GLN A 101 1.57 -20.48 -3.35
C GLN A 101 0.33 -20.29 -4.21
N ILE A 102 0.46 -19.51 -5.26
CA ILE A 102 -0.62 -19.10 -6.17
C ILE A 102 -0.24 -19.50 -7.60
N ALA A 103 -1.21 -20.06 -8.33
CA ALA A 103 -1.05 -20.38 -9.76
C ALA A 103 -1.10 -19.09 -10.61
N ALA A 104 -0.46 -19.15 -11.77
CA ALA A 104 -0.51 -18.05 -12.73
C ALA A 104 -1.94 -17.71 -13.17
N ASN A 105 -2.23 -16.45 -13.35
CA ASN A 105 -3.48 -15.91 -13.89
C ASN A 105 -4.74 -16.30 -13.07
N ALA A 106 -4.55 -16.71 -11.81
CA ALA A 106 -5.65 -16.96 -10.90
C ALA A 106 -5.98 -15.68 -10.12
N THR A 107 -7.22 -15.21 -10.21
CA THR A 107 -7.71 -14.12 -9.36
C THR A 107 -8.05 -14.69 -7.97
N VAL A 108 -7.39 -14.17 -6.95
CA VAL A 108 -7.54 -14.62 -5.55
C VAL A 108 -8.18 -13.53 -4.73
N PRO A 109 -9.41 -13.75 -4.22
CA PRO A 109 -10.06 -12.82 -3.30
C PRO A 109 -9.46 -12.90 -1.88
N VAL A 110 -9.33 -11.78 -1.19
CA VAL A 110 -8.86 -11.67 0.19
C VAL A 110 -9.80 -10.76 1.00
N PRO A 111 -10.53 -11.28 1.98
CA PRO A 111 -10.63 -12.70 2.33
C PRO A 111 -11.31 -13.54 1.24
N GLN A 112 -11.14 -14.86 1.32
CA GLN A 112 -11.83 -15.78 0.41
C GLN A 112 -13.34 -15.57 0.50
N THR A 113 -14.01 -15.58 -0.64
CA THR A 113 -15.46 -15.42 -0.72
C THR A 113 -16.18 -16.46 0.13
N GLY A 114 -17.09 -16.01 0.98
CA GLY A 114 -17.84 -16.87 1.89
C GLY A 114 -17.07 -17.35 3.13
N ALA A 115 -15.81 -16.94 3.30
CA ALA A 115 -15.09 -17.25 4.54
C ALA A 115 -15.64 -16.46 5.73
N PRO A 116 -15.64 -17.03 6.95
CA PRO A 116 -16.02 -16.33 8.16
C PRO A 116 -14.90 -15.39 8.63
N LEU A 117 -14.39 -14.59 7.73
CA LEU A 117 -13.26 -13.70 7.95
C LEU A 117 -13.52 -12.38 7.23
N THR A 118 -13.35 -11.27 7.93
CA THR A 118 -13.62 -9.94 7.38
C THR A 118 -12.42 -9.02 7.64
N ILE A 119 -12.01 -8.31 6.61
CA ILE A 119 -11.09 -7.17 6.74
C ILE A 119 -11.99 -5.94 6.89
N THR A 120 -11.87 -5.21 7.99
CA THR A 120 -12.67 -4.02 8.24
C THR A 120 -11.84 -2.74 8.17
N ALA A 121 -12.47 -1.66 7.74
CA ALA A 121 -11.98 -0.30 7.84
C ALA A 121 -11.94 0.10 9.33
N ALA A 122 -10.79 -0.06 9.99
CA ALA A 122 -10.72 0.00 11.45
C ALA A 122 -10.57 1.42 12.02
N LYS A 123 -9.88 2.31 11.31
CA LYS A 123 -9.56 3.67 11.78
C LYS A 123 -9.55 4.66 10.62
N PRO A 124 -9.96 5.91 10.84
CA PRO A 124 -9.88 6.96 9.82
C PRO A 124 -8.46 7.21 9.34
N GLY A 125 -8.35 7.64 8.10
CA GLY A 125 -7.10 7.98 7.45
C GLY A 125 -6.84 7.16 6.18
N VAL A 126 -5.68 7.37 5.57
CA VAL A 126 -5.24 6.61 4.40
C VAL A 126 -4.62 5.29 4.85
N VAL A 127 -5.13 4.18 4.35
CA VAL A 127 -4.58 2.84 4.59
C VAL A 127 -3.92 2.34 3.31
N LEU A 128 -2.70 1.84 3.44
CA LEU A 128 -1.95 1.23 2.35
C LEU A 128 -2.13 -0.30 2.38
N PHE A 129 -2.45 -0.87 1.23
CA PHE A 129 -2.36 -2.31 0.98
C PHE A 129 -1.19 -2.56 0.03
N GLU A 130 -0.25 -3.37 0.48
CA GLU A 130 0.92 -3.78 -0.30
C GLU A 130 0.79 -5.24 -0.68
N PHE A 131 0.89 -5.53 -1.96
CA PHE A 131 0.85 -6.87 -2.54
C PHE A 131 2.27 -7.24 -2.94
N ILE A 132 2.78 -8.37 -2.45
CA ILE A 132 4.14 -8.83 -2.66
C ILE A 132 4.08 -10.22 -3.27
N ALA A 133 4.72 -10.41 -4.42
CA ALA A 133 4.91 -11.72 -5.04
C ALA A 133 6.40 -12.05 -5.12
N ALA A 134 6.76 -13.31 -4.87
CA ALA A 134 8.13 -13.81 -5.01
C ALA A 134 8.13 -15.22 -5.61
N ALA A 135 9.16 -15.54 -6.38
CA ALA A 135 9.33 -16.89 -6.94
C ALA A 135 9.70 -17.94 -5.88
N SER A 136 10.30 -17.52 -4.75
CA SER A 136 10.64 -18.40 -3.61
C SER A 136 9.74 -18.12 -2.40
N GLY A 137 9.29 -19.19 -1.75
CA GLY A 137 8.45 -19.15 -0.56
C GLY A 137 9.19 -19.30 0.77
N GLU A 138 10.51 -19.26 0.78
CA GLU A 138 11.33 -19.49 1.98
C GLU A 138 11.26 -18.35 3.00
N SER A 139 10.84 -17.15 2.58
CA SER A 139 10.73 -16.01 3.47
C SER A 139 9.71 -16.26 4.59
N TRP A 140 10.02 -15.77 5.79
CA TRP A 140 9.11 -15.74 6.94
C TRP A 140 7.78 -15.05 6.60
N LEU A 141 7.80 -14.15 5.63
CA LEU A 141 6.60 -13.44 5.15
C LEU A 141 5.52 -14.41 4.66
N PHE A 142 5.92 -15.53 4.02
CA PHE A 142 4.99 -16.51 3.47
C PHE A 142 4.71 -17.67 4.44
N THR A 143 5.65 -17.96 5.34
CA THR A 143 5.62 -19.19 6.17
C THR A 143 5.10 -18.98 7.60
N ARG A 144 5.22 -17.76 8.16
CA ARG A 144 4.77 -17.46 9.53
C ARG A 144 3.26 -17.63 9.65
N LYS A 145 2.82 -18.43 10.64
CA LYS A 145 1.40 -18.67 10.90
C LYS A 145 0.83 -17.67 11.91
N PRO A 146 -0.48 -17.34 11.83
CA PRO A 146 -1.15 -16.62 12.91
C PRO A 146 -1.04 -17.39 14.22
N THR A 147 -0.93 -16.68 15.34
CA THR A 147 -0.80 -17.26 16.68
C THR A 147 -1.96 -16.83 17.58
N GLY A 148 -2.20 -17.56 18.66
CA GLY A 148 -3.19 -17.17 19.66
C GLY A 148 -4.64 -17.11 19.18
N GLY A 149 -5.00 -17.87 18.13
CA GLY A 149 -6.34 -17.85 17.56
C GLY A 149 -6.61 -16.66 16.61
N ALA A 150 -5.64 -15.78 16.40
CA ALA A 150 -5.76 -14.65 15.48
C ALA A 150 -5.99 -15.13 14.03
N ASP A 151 -6.74 -14.35 13.27
CA ASP A 151 -7.04 -14.63 11.87
C ASP A 151 -5.90 -14.16 10.94
N PHE A 152 -5.19 -13.13 11.35
CA PHE A 152 -4.10 -12.48 10.62
C PHE A 152 -2.79 -12.49 11.42
N VAL A 153 -1.70 -12.13 10.77
CA VAL A 153 -0.39 -12.02 11.42
C VAL A 153 -0.01 -10.57 11.62
N GLU A 154 0.10 -10.14 12.87
CA GLU A 154 0.67 -8.84 13.21
C GLU A 154 2.20 -8.89 13.01
N LEU A 155 2.73 -7.99 12.20
CA LEU A 155 4.17 -7.96 11.86
C LEU A 155 4.97 -7.02 12.75
N GLY A 156 4.31 -6.16 13.50
CA GLY A 156 4.93 -5.24 14.45
C GLY A 156 4.43 -3.81 14.34
N ALA A 157 4.83 -3.01 15.33
CA ALA A 157 4.40 -1.62 15.47
C ALA A 157 5.30 -0.61 14.72
N THR A 158 6.49 -1.02 14.25
CA THR A 158 7.40 -0.12 13.55
C THR A 158 7.61 -0.55 12.12
N THR A 159 7.03 0.20 11.20
CA THR A 159 7.08 -0.07 9.75
C THR A 159 8.50 -0.13 9.22
N ARG A 160 9.44 0.67 9.78
CA ARG A 160 10.83 0.67 9.32
C ARG A 160 11.54 -0.66 9.58
N ALA A 161 11.28 -1.30 10.72
CA ALA A 161 11.83 -2.63 11.02
C ALA A 161 11.24 -3.68 10.06
N VAL A 162 9.91 -3.65 9.88
CA VAL A 162 9.20 -4.54 8.95
C VAL A 162 9.72 -4.35 7.52
N ALA A 163 9.87 -3.12 7.04
CA ALA A 163 10.38 -2.84 5.70
C ALA A 163 11.83 -3.32 5.50
N LYS A 164 12.68 -3.14 6.50
CA LYS A 164 14.06 -3.64 6.47
C LYS A 164 14.09 -5.16 6.37
N ASP A 165 13.30 -5.85 7.19
CA ASP A 165 13.20 -7.30 7.19
C ASP A 165 12.61 -7.83 5.88
N LEU A 166 11.60 -7.14 5.31
CA LEU A 166 11.03 -7.44 4.00
C LEU A 166 12.07 -7.27 2.89
N ALA A 167 12.76 -6.13 2.84
CA ALA A 167 13.78 -5.86 1.85
C ALA A 167 14.93 -6.89 1.91
N LEU A 168 15.31 -7.31 3.12
CA LEU A 168 16.31 -8.35 3.34
C LEU A 168 15.78 -9.72 2.87
N SER A 169 14.56 -10.07 3.24
CA SER A 169 13.93 -11.34 2.84
C SER A 169 13.76 -11.47 1.32
N LEU A 170 13.39 -10.38 0.64
CA LEU A 170 13.27 -10.36 -0.81
C LEU A 170 14.63 -10.43 -1.52
N LYS A 171 15.68 -9.90 -0.90
CA LYS A 171 17.06 -9.97 -1.42
C LYS A 171 17.74 -11.30 -1.17
N LEU A 172 17.51 -11.91 -0.01
CA LEU A 172 18.13 -13.18 0.40
C LEU A 172 17.51 -14.40 -0.32
N GLY A 173 16.39 -14.25 -0.99
CA GLY A 173 15.81 -15.27 -1.85
C GLY A 173 16.66 -15.64 -3.07
N HIS A 174 17.99 -15.62 -2.95
CA HIS A 174 18.97 -16.08 -3.96
C HIS A 174 18.74 -15.51 -5.36
N GLY A 175 18.44 -14.21 -5.47
CA GLY A 175 18.13 -13.56 -6.75
C GLY A 175 16.75 -13.96 -7.30
N ALA A 176 15.89 -14.50 -6.44
CA ALA A 176 14.53 -14.85 -6.83
C ALA A 176 13.78 -13.63 -7.33
N GLU A 177 13.09 -13.80 -8.45
CA GLU A 177 12.20 -12.79 -8.99
C GLU A 177 11.17 -12.37 -7.93
N ALA A 178 10.97 -11.06 -7.78
CA ALA A 178 9.96 -10.51 -6.92
C ALA A 178 9.27 -9.32 -7.59
N SER A 179 8.03 -9.06 -7.22
CA SER A 179 7.21 -7.95 -7.71
C SER A 179 6.35 -7.42 -6.60
N THR A 180 6.13 -6.11 -6.60
CA THR A 180 5.23 -5.45 -5.65
C THR A 180 4.21 -4.60 -6.40
N ALA A 181 3.03 -4.44 -5.79
CA ALA A 181 2.00 -3.49 -6.20
C ALA A 181 1.32 -2.95 -4.95
N ASN A 182 0.90 -1.71 -4.98
CA ASN A 182 0.20 -1.11 -3.86
C ASN A 182 -1.13 -0.46 -4.27
N VAL A 183 -2.03 -0.40 -3.32
CA VAL A 183 -3.31 0.30 -3.45
C VAL A 183 -3.61 1.00 -2.13
N THR A 184 -4.11 2.22 -2.20
CA THR A 184 -4.53 2.98 -1.03
C THR A 184 -6.05 3.09 -0.97
N VAL A 185 -6.58 3.12 0.25
CA VAL A 185 -7.97 3.48 0.51
C VAL A 185 -8.03 4.60 1.53
N ARG A 186 -9.08 5.41 1.43
CA ARG A 186 -9.43 6.40 2.45
C ARG A 186 -10.52 5.82 3.34
N ILE A 187 -10.30 5.91 4.64
CA ILE A 187 -11.30 5.56 5.65
C ILE A 187 -11.73 6.87 6.33
N GLU A 188 -13.03 7.11 6.37
CA GLU A 188 -13.65 8.26 7.00
C GLU A 188 -14.39 7.83 8.28
N ASP A 189 -14.56 8.76 9.21
CA ASP A 189 -15.44 8.54 10.36
C ASP A 189 -16.89 8.34 9.91
N ARG A 190 -17.67 7.67 10.76
CA ARG A 190 -19.12 7.51 10.55
C ARG A 190 -19.85 8.83 10.75
#